data_f7979ab46f406cd7cdea0066e72d23d0
#
_entry.id   f7979ab46f406cd7cdea0066e72d23d0
#
_cell.length_a   1.000
_cell.length_b   1.000
_cell.length_c   1.000
_cell.angle_alpha   90.00
_cell.angle_beta   90.00
_cell.angle_gamma   90.00
#
_symmetry.space_group_name_H-M   'P 1'
#
loop_
_entity.id
_entity.type
_entity.pdbx_description
1 polymer ?
#
loop_
_entity_poly.entity_id
_entity_poly.type
_entity_poly.pdbx_seq_one_letter_code
_entity_poly.pdbx_strand_id
1 'polypeptide(L)'
;MRKLRIVTINIHKGFSWGNRRFILHRLREAIRSVDADIVFLQEVVGKNSRRAQEYPNWPAQAQHEFLADSVWKYSSYGKNAFYPDGHHGNAILSKFPILHSEQIDTSTNRFEQRGFLYCAVSIPGRAKPLHCLCIHLGLFAASRRKQLRMQADYINLCIPREGPIIMAGDFNDWRGRGVDDFAQLVGMKNSSIEVTGGLARTFPARIPVLPLDRIYLRGLTAKSSKTHNKGVWKKLSDHAALFVEGELPKESTLLQASRA
;
A
#
# COMPACT_ATOMS: atom_id res chain seq x y z
N MET A 1 -17.04 9.25 14.30
CA MET A 1 -15.83 9.14 13.47
C MET A 1 -15.04 7.93 13.94
N ARG A 2 -14.37 7.23 13.04
CA ARG A 2 -13.45 6.14 13.37
C ARG A 2 -12.03 6.53 12.93
N LYS A 3 -11.07 6.43 13.82
CA LYS A 3 -9.66 6.58 13.50
C LYS A 3 -9.13 5.30 12.87
N LEU A 4 -8.34 5.43 11.82
CA LEU A 4 -7.64 4.35 11.14
C LEU A 4 -6.17 4.71 11.02
N ARG A 5 -5.31 3.79 11.43
CA ARG A 5 -3.86 3.87 11.29
C ARG A 5 -3.44 3.11 10.04
N ILE A 6 -2.81 3.81 9.13
CA ILE A 6 -2.49 3.33 7.79
C ILE A 6 -0.98 3.43 7.59
N VAL A 7 -0.39 2.36 7.08
CA VAL A 7 1.05 2.33 6.75
C VAL A 7 1.22 1.85 5.31
N THR A 8 2.16 2.47 4.58
CA THR A 8 2.69 1.90 3.34
C THR A 8 4.21 1.83 3.39
N ILE A 9 4.78 0.77 2.83
CA ILE A 9 6.21 0.58 2.66
C ILE A 9 6.52 -0.39 1.52
N ASN A 10 7.41 0.01 0.61
CA ASN A 10 8.09 -0.94 -0.26
C ASN A 10 9.13 -1.69 0.58
N ILE A 11 8.99 -3.01 0.72
CA ILE A 11 9.82 -3.82 1.61
C ILE A 11 11.08 -4.38 0.97
N HIS A 12 11.35 -4.01 -0.29
CA HIS A 12 12.55 -4.42 -1.03
C HIS A 12 12.82 -5.94 -0.90
N LYS A 13 11.78 -6.76 -1.09
CA LYS A 13 11.82 -8.24 -1.00
C LYS A 13 12.31 -8.77 0.36
N GLY A 14 12.18 -7.97 1.43
CA GLY A 14 12.66 -8.31 2.77
C GLY A 14 14.14 -8.08 3.00
N PHE A 15 14.78 -7.24 2.17
CA PHE A 15 16.21 -6.92 2.28
C PHE A 15 16.45 -5.45 2.63
N SER A 16 17.58 -5.21 3.28
CA SER A 16 18.10 -3.86 3.48
C SER A 16 18.63 -3.28 2.16
N TRP A 17 18.92 -1.99 2.12
CA TRP A 17 19.55 -1.30 0.99
C TRP A 17 20.66 -2.15 0.35
N GLY A 18 20.61 -2.27 -0.98
CA GLY A 18 21.60 -2.99 -1.78
C GLY A 18 21.58 -4.51 -1.55
N ASN A 19 20.47 -5.08 -1.09
CA ASN A 19 20.31 -6.52 -0.82
C ASN A 19 21.35 -7.12 0.15
N ARG A 20 21.93 -6.28 1.03
CA ARG A 20 23.07 -6.70 1.86
C ARG A 20 22.70 -7.63 3.01
N ARG A 21 21.50 -7.51 3.56
CA ARG A 21 21.06 -8.30 4.72
C ARG A 21 19.58 -8.64 4.58
N PHE A 22 19.22 -9.88 4.83
CA PHE A 22 17.83 -10.26 5.01
C PHE A 22 17.33 -9.73 6.36
N ILE A 23 16.25 -8.92 6.34
CA ILE A 23 15.80 -8.16 7.51
C ILE A 23 14.30 -8.35 7.82
N LEU A 24 13.64 -9.28 7.18
CA LEU A 24 12.19 -9.45 7.26
C LEU A 24 11.68 -9.59 8.70
N HIS A 25 12.42 -10.30 9.56
CA HIS A 25 12.07 -10.43 10.99
C HIS A 25 12.08 -9.08 11.72
N ARG A 26 13.09 -8.24 11.45
CA ARG A 26 13.16 -6.89 12.03
C ARG A 26 12.08 -5.97 11.49
N LEU A 27 11.75 -6.13 10.20
CA LEU A 27 10.68 -5.39 9.56
C LEU A 27 9.33 -5.72 10.20
N ARG A 28 9.07 -7.01 10.49
CA ARG A 28 7.86 -7.45 11.20
C ARG A 28 7.71 -6.72 12.54
N GLU A 29 8.73 -6.72 13.36
CA GLU A 29 8.68 -6.05 14.67
C GLU A 29 8.47 -4.54 14.54
N ALA A 30 9.10 -3.90 13.55
CA ALA A 30 8.92 -2.48 13.33
C ALA A 30 7.50 -2.13 12.86
N ILE A 31 6.92 -2.91 11.92
CA ILE A 31 5.54 -2.69 11.46
C ILE A 31 4.55 -2.93 12.61
N ARG A 32 4.79 -3.93 13.46
CA ARG A 32 3.98 -4.18 14.67
C ARG A 32 4.01 -2.99 15.63
N SER A 33 5.18 -2.38 15.81
CA SER A 33 5.35 -1.28 16.79
C SER A 33 4.54 -0.03 16.46
N VAL A 34 4.12 0.16 15.22
CA VAL A 34 3.26 1.29 14.81
C VAL A 34 1.77 0.99 14.92
N ASP A 35 1.39 -0.25 15.26
CA ASP A 35 0.02 -0.69 15.53
C ASP A 35 -0.98 -0.28 14.44
N ALA A 36 -0.57 -0.41 13.17
CA ALA A 36 -1.41 -0.03 12.03
C ALA A 36 -2.64 -0.93 11.92
N ASP A 37 -3.76 -0.36 11.48
CA ASP A 37 -4.99 -1.10 11.20
C ASP A 37 -4.95 -1.75 9.83
N ILE A 38 -4.36 -1.04 8.85
CA ILE A 38 -4.18 -1.51 7.48
C ILE A 38 -2.75 -1.19 7.02
N VAL A 39 -2.08 -2.19 6.44
CA VAL A 39 -0.70 -2.08 5.94
C VAL A 39 -0.67 -2.42 4.44
N PHE A 40 -0.07 -1.54 3.65
CA PHE A 40 0.14 -1.69 2.23
C PHE A 40 1.62 -1.98 1.96
N LEU A 41 1.90 -3.12 1.35
CA LEU A 41 3.26 -3.61 1.14
C LEU A 41 3.54 -3.79 -0.36
N GLN A 42 4.69 -3.31 -0.82
CA GLN A 42 5.17 -3.51 -2.19
C GLN A 42 6.43 -4.35 -2.17
N GLU A 43 6.74 -5.00 -3.29
CA GLU A 43 7.85 -5.94 -3.47
C GLU A 43 7.84 -7.11 -2.48
N VAL A 44 6.67 -7.60 -2.14
CA VAL A 44 6.49 -8.75 -1.24
C VAL A 44 6.77 -10.05 -1.99
N VAL A 45 7.65 -10.89 -1.49
CA VAL A 45 7.93 -12.21 -2.08
C VAL A 45 6.89 -13.21 -1.61
N GLY A 46 6.15 -13.79 -2.56
CA GLY A 46 5.25 -14.89 -2.28
C GLY A 46 5.98 -16.24 -2.23
N LYS A 47 6.88 -16.48 -3.20
CA LYS A 47 7.73 -17.67 -3.25
C LYS A 47 9.09 -17.29 -3.85
N ASN A 48 10.17 -17.87 -3.31
CA ASN A 48 11.49 -17.83 -3.92
C ASN A 48 12.31 -19.03 -3.43
N SER A 49 12.37 -20.07 -4.25
CA SER A 49 13.02 -21.34 -3.88
C SER A 49 14.53 -21.20 -3.70
N ARG A 50 15.19 -20.38 -4.51
CA ARG A 50 16.63 -20.12 -4.39
C ARG A 50 16.97 -19.42 -3.07
N ARG A 51 16.28 -18.32 -2.76
CA ARG A 51 16.53 -17.57 -1.52
C ARG A 51 16.18 -18.37 -0.26
N ALA A 52 15.18 -19.23 -0.33
CA ALA A 52 14.85 -20.15 0.76
C ALA A 52 15.99 -21.12 1.09
N GLN A 53 16.83 -21.49 0.09
CA GLN A 53 18.03 -22.29 0.30
C GLN A 53 19.23 -21.46 0.77
N GLU A 54 19.37 -20.22 0.27
CA GLU A 54 20.49 -19.32 0.60
C GLU A 54 20.41 -18.74 2.03
N TYR A 55 19.19 -18.54 2.56
CA TYR A 55 18.97 -17.86 3.85
C TYR A 55 18.31 -18.79 4.87
N PRO A 56 19.03 -19.28 5.90
CA PRO A 56 18.51 -20.20 6.91
C PRO A 56 17.28 -19.70 7.66
N ASN A 57 17.14 -18.37 7.79
CA ASN A 57 16.02 -17.71 8.47
C ASN A 57 14.92 -17.22 7.50
N TRP A 58 14.90 -17.74 6.25
CA TRP A 58 13.81 -17.48 5.32
C TRP A 58 12.53 -18.14 5.85
N PRO A 59 11.38 -17.41 5.91
CA PRO A 59 10.14 -18.00 6.40
C PRO A 59 9.64 -19.11 5.47
N ALA A 60 9.04 -20.15 6.06
CA ALA A 60 8.43 -21.24 5.30
C ALA A 60 7.18 -20.77 4.52
N GLN A 61 6.43 -19.82 5.10
CA GLN A 61 5.28 -19.16 4.47
C GLN A 61 5.68 -17.98 3.59
N ALA A 62 4.73 -17.47 2.81
CA ALA A 62 4.92 -16.25 2.05
C ALA A 62 5.20 -15.04 2.95
N GLN A 63 5.97 -14.05 2.45
CA GLN A 63 6.38 -12.91 3.29
C GLN A 63 5.20 -12.12 3.86
N HIS A 64 4.08 -11.99 3.13
CA HIS A 64 2.89 -11.31 3.65
C HIS A 64 2.25 -12.05 4.82
N GLU A 65 2.18 -13.37 4.76
CA GLU A 65 1.66 -14.21 5.85
C GLU A 65 2.58 -14.12 7.08
N PHE A 66 3.89 -14.19 6.86
CA PHE A 66 4.88 -14.02 7.92
C PHE A 66 4.79 -12.65 8.59
N LEU A 67 4.58 -11.57 7.82
CA LEU A 67 4.45 -10.22 8.35
C LEU A 67 3.11 -10.00 9.05
N ALA A 68 2.03 -10.61 8.54
CA ALA A 68 0.69 -10.51 9.13
C ALA A 68 0.64 -11.19 10.51
N ASP A 69 1.20 -12.41 10.61
CA ASP A 69 1.24 -13.22 11.82
C ASP A 69 -0.09 -13.15 12.62
N SER A 70 -0.02 -13.00 13.93
CA SER A 70 -1.20 -12.91 14.81
C SER A 70 -1.83 -11.52 14.89
N VAL A 71 -1.17 -10.48 14.37
CA VAL A 71 -1.61 -9.06 14.49
C VAL A 71 -2.66 -8.71 13.44
N TRP A 72 -2.41 -9.04 12.18
CA TRP A 72 -3.35 -8.80 11.09
C TRP A 72 -3.98 -10.13 10.67
N LYS A 73 -5.19 -10.36 11.19
CA LYS A 73 -5.93 -11.62 10.95
C LYS A 73 -6.27 -11.86 9.48
N TYR A 74 -6.28 -10.80 8.69
CA TYR A 74 -6.66 -10.85 7.27
C TYR A 74 -5.54 -10.28 6.43
N SER A 75 -5.18 -11.01 5.37
CA SER A 75 -4.20 -10.55 4.40
C SER A 75 -4.61 -10.97 3.00
N SER A 76 -4.20 -10.16 2.02
CA SER A 76 -4.32 -10.50 0.61
C SER A 76 -3.02 -10.20 -0.11
N TYR A 77 -2.72 -11.00 -1.14
CA TYR A 77 -1.51 -10.89 -1.92
C TYR A 77 -1.81 -11.00 -3.41
N GLY A 78 -1.32 -10.03 -4.17
CA GLY A 78 -1.39 -9.98 -5.63
C GLY A 78 -0.02 -10.19 -6.27
N LYS A 79 0.09 -11.20 -7.15
CA LYS A 79 1.33 -11.49 -7.88
C LYS A 79 1.50 -10.50 -9.03
N ASN A 80 2.62 -9.79 -9.08
CA ASN A 80 2.93 -8.87 -10.17
C ASN A 80 3.99 -9.44 -11.10
N ALA A 81 5.15 -9.81 -10.58
CA ALA A 81 6.29 -10.24 -11.36
C ALA A 81 6.64 -11.70 -11.10
N PHE A 82 6.85 -12.44 -12.19
CA PHE A 82 7.20 -13.85 -12.19
C PHE A 82 8.63 -14.05 -12.68
N TYR A 83 9.36 -14.96 -12.08
CA TYR A 83 10.70 -15.40 -12.47
C TYR A 83 10.88 -16.90 -12.18
N PRO A 84 11.90 -17.57 -12.72
CA PRO A 84 12.03 -19.02 -12.58
C PRO A 84 11.96 -19.54 -11.14
N ASP A 85 12.54 -18.81 -10.20
CA ASP A 85 12.61 -19.21 -8.78
C ASP A 85 11.39 -18.80 -7.96
N GLY A 86 10.44 -18.07 -8.52
CA GLY A 86 9.27 -17.61 -7.77
C GLY A 86 8.58 -16.36 -8.31
N HIS A 87 8.02 -15.58 -7.42
CA HIS A 87 7.27 -14.36 -7.76
C HIS A 87 7.27 -13.35 -6.61
N HIS A 88 7.05 -12.08 -6.95
CA HIS A 88 6.77 -11.02 -5.97
C HIS A 88 5.61 -10.14 -6.44
N GLY A 89 5.08 -9.35 -5.52
CA GLY A 89 3.94 -8.49 -5.80
C GLY A 89 3.60 -7.54 -4.66
N ASN A 90 2.32 -7.19 -4.58
CA ASN A 90 1.76 -6.32 -3.57
C ASN A 90 1.00 -7.12 -2.52
N ALA A 91 0.93 -6.62 -1.29
CA ALA A 91 0.09 -7.20 -0.26
C ALA A 91 -0.64 -6.13 0.56
N ILE A 92 -1.80 -6.49 1.08
CA ILE A 92 -2.55 -5.70 2.07
C ILE A 92 -2.74 -6.58 3.29
N LEU A 93 -2.33 -6.06 4.47
CA LEU A 93 -2.61 -6.68 5.76
C LEU A 93 -3.68 -5.85 6.47
N SER A 94 -4.66 -6.49 7.10
CA SER A 94 -5.77 -5.81 7.74
C SER A 94 -6.15 -6.47 9.08
N LYS A 95 -6.43 -5.64 10.09
CA LYS A 95 -7.09 -6.09 11.33
C LYS A 95 -8.58 -6.41 11.10
N PHE A 96 -9.14 -5.93 9.98
CA PHE A 96 -10.56 -6.07 9.65
C PHE A 96 -10.76 -7.08 8.52
N PRO A 97 -11.94 -7.74 8.44
CA PRO A 97 -12.23 -8.72 7.41
C PRO A 97 -12.08 -8.13 5.99
N ILE A 98 -11.39 -8.87 5.12
CA ILE A 98 -11.34 -8.61 3.68
C ILE A 98 -12.49 -9.39 3.05
N LEU A 99 -13.48 -8.67 2.51
CA LEU A 99 -14.68 -9.25 1.90
C LEU A 99 -14.44 -9.75 0.48
N HIS A 100 -13.57 -9.03 -0.23
CA HIS A 100 -13.20 -9.33 -1.61
C HIS A 100 -11.80 -8.81 -1.89
N SER A 101 -11.05 -9.52 -2.72
CA SER A 101 -9.74 -9.07 -3.21
C SER A 101 -9.53 -9.47 -4.66
N GLU A 102 -8.88 -8.60 -5.40
CA GLU A 102 -8.58 -8.80 -6.82
C GLU A 102 -7.21 -8.20 -7.16
N GLN A 103 -6.43 -8.95 -7.95
CA GLN A 103 -5.18 -8.47 -8.51
C GLN A 103 -5.41 -8.05 -9.95
N ILE A 104 -5.14 -6.79 -10.26
CA ILE A 104 -5.29 -6.24 -11.60
C ILE A 104 -3.90 -6.01 -12.22
N ASP A 105 -3.65 -6.66 -13.36
CA ASP A 105 -2.43 -6.45 -14.12
C ASP A 105 -2.47 -5.10 -14.85
N THR A 106 -1.44 -4.29 -14.65
CA THR A 106 -1.26 -3.00 -15.32
C THR A 106 0.09 -2.92 -16.04
N SER A 107 0.67 -4.07 -16.37
CA SER A 107 1.93 -4.14 -17.12
C SER A 107 1.78 -3.46 -18.47
N THR A 108 2.72 -2.60 -18.82
CA THR A 108 2.71 -1.85 -20.10
C THR A 108 3.76 -2.37 -21.06
N ASN A 109 4.65 -3.23 -20.59
CA ASN A 109 5.68 -3.90 -21.36
C ASN A 109 6.12 -5.21 -20.66
N ARG A 110 6.79 -6.10 -21.40
CA ARG A 110 7.23 -7.40 -20.92
C ARG A 110 8.38 -7.39 -19.89
N PHE A 111 9.09 -6.28 -19.80
CA PHE A 111 10.28 -6.16 -18.94
C PHE A 111 9.95 -5.67 -17.54
N GLU A 112 8.82 -4.99 -17.40
CA GLU A 112 8.40 -4.40 -16.14
C GLU A 112 6.96 -4.80 -15.84
N GLN A 113 6.80 -5.93 -15.13
CA GLN A 113 5.51 -6.42 -14.71
C GLN A 113 5.01 -5.62 -13.50
N ARG A 114 3.84 -5.04 -13.60
CA ARG A 114 3.21 -4.21 -12.58
C ARG A 114 1.73 -4.51 -12.46
N GLY A 115 1.19 -4.23 -11.31
CA GLY A 115 -0.23 -4.35 -11.05
C GLY A 115 -0.60 -3.64 -9.76
N PHE A 116 -1.88 -3.55 -9.48
CA PHE A 116 -2.37 -3.12 -8.18
C PHE A 116 -3.27 -4.19 -7.57
N LEU A 117 -3.20 -4.29 -6.25
CA LEU A 117 -4.06 -5.16 -5.47
C LEU A 117 -5.20 -4.34 -4.89
N TYR A 118 -6.42 -4.73 -5.23
CA TYR A 118 -7.65 -4.19 -4.65
C TYR A 118 -8.16 -5.08 -3.53
N CYS A 119 -8.66 -4.47 -2.44
CA CYS A 119 -9.39 -5.16 -1.38
C CYS A 119 -10.59 -4.33 -0.93
N ALA A 120 -11.73 -4.98 -0.75
CA ALA A 120 -12.89 -4.42 -0.05
C ALA A 120 -12.83 -4.88 1.42
N VAL A 121 -12.66 -3.93 2.34
CA VAL A 121 -12.45 -4.20 3.77
C VAL A 121 -13.67 -3.82 4.58
N SER A 122 -14.18 -4.74 5.40
CA SER A 122 -15.32 -4.51 6.29
C SER A 122 -14.89 -3.75 7.53
N ILE A 123 -15.37 -2.53 7.67
CA ILE A 123 -15.09 -1.73 8.87
C ILE A 123 -16.24 -1.88 9.87
N PRO A 124 -16.00 -2.30 11.13
CA PRO A 124 -17.04 -2.45 12.12
C PRO A 124 -17.90 -1.20 12.30
N GLY A 125 -19.22 -1.37 12.27
CA GLY A 125 -20.20 -0.28 12.37
C GLY A 125 -20.47 0.47 11.06
N ARG A 126 -20.05 -0.11 9.90
CA ARG A 126 -20.34 0.42 8.56
C ARG A 126 -20.98 -0.66 7.69
N ALA A 127 -22.00 -0.27 6.92
CA ALA A 127 -22.62 -1.14 5.92
C ALA A 127 -21.77 -1.20 4.63
N LYS A 128 -21.17 -0.06 4.23
CA LYS A 128 -20.34 0.03 3.04
C LYS A 128 -18.88 -0.29 3.35
N PRO A 129 -18.21 -1.09 2.51
CA PRO A 129 -16.80 -1.42 2.71
C PRO A 129 -15.89 -0.19 2.51
N LEU A 130 -14.69 -0.26 3.11
CA LEU A 130 -13.57 0.59 2.78
C LEU A 130 -12.81 -0.06 1.62
N HIS A 131 -12.62 0.67 0.55
CA HIS A 131 -11.88 0.21 -0.62
C HIS A 131 -10.40 0.53 -0.47
N CYS A 132 -9.55 -0.48 -0.59
CA CYS A 132 -8.11 -0.38 -0.42
C CYS A 132 -7.39 -0.76 -1.71
N LEU A 133 -6.53 0.10 -2.24
CA LEU A 133 -5.70 -0.17 -3.42
C LEU A 133 -4.23 -0.07 -3.04
N CYS A 134 -3.51 -1.19 -3.15
CA CYS A 134 -2.06 -1.25 -2.99
C CYS A 134 -1.41 -1.19 -4.37
N ILE A 135 -0.60 -0.17 -4.62
CA ILE A 135 -0.01 0.08 -5.93
C ILE A 135 1.50 0.05 -5.91
N HIS A 136 2.10 -0.29 -7.05
CA HIS A 136 3.51 -0.14 -7.34
C HIS A 136 3.64 0.20 -8.84
N LEU A 137 3.85 1.49 -9.14
CA LEU A 137 3.91 1.98 -10.52
C LEU A 137 5.27 1.71 -11.17
N GLY A 138 5.31 1.79 -12.48
CA GLY A 138 6.51 1.62 -13.28
C GLY A 138 7.49 2.80 -13.17
N LEU A 139 8.75 2.52 -13.51
CA LEU A 139 9.84 3.52 -13.47
C LEU A 139 9.71 4.58 -14.58
N PHE A 140 9.10 4.22 -15.72
CA PHE A 140 8.97 5.13 -16.87
C PHE A 140 7.70 5.96 -16.80
N ALA A 141 7.81 7.26 -17.05
CA ALA A 141 6.68 8.18 -17.00
C ALA A 141 5.52 7.80 -17.95
N ALA A 142 5.84 7.27 -19.13
CA ALA A 142 4.82 6.81 -20.08
C ALA A 142 4.04 5.60 -19.54
N SER A 143 4.73 4.64 -18.91
CA SER A 143 4.12 3.49 -18.25
C SER A 143 3.22 3.94 -17.10
N ARG A 144 3.71 4.84 -16.22
CA ARG A 144 2.92 5.38 -15.11
C ARG A 144 1.62 6.04 -15.56
N ARG A 145 1.67 6.86 -16.63
CA ARG A 145 0.45 7.50 -17.17
C ARG A 145 -0.60 6.48 -17.62
N LYS A 146 -0.18 5.40 -18.30
CA LYS A 146 -1.10 4.33 -18.71
C LYS A 146 -1.66 3.60 -17.49
N GLN A 147 -0.81 3.25 -16.53
CA GLN A 147 -1.20 2.55 -15.30
C GLN A 147 -2.18 3.38 -14.46
N LEU A 148 -1.96 4.68 -14.33
CA LEU A 148 -2.88 5.58 -13.64
C LEU A 148 -4.24 5.68 -14.33
N ARG A 149 -4.29 5.68 -15.67
CA ARG A 149 -5.57 5.62 -16.41
C ARG A 149 -6.33 4.33 -16.11
N MET A 150 -5.67 3.18 -16.20
CA MET A 150 -6.28 1.88 -15.87
C MET A 150 -6.83 1.85 -14.44
N GLN A 151 -6.10 2.45 -13.48
CA GLN A 151 -6.57 2.59 -12.11
C GLN A 151 -7.76 3.55 -11.98
N ALA A 152 -7.76 4.68 -12.71
CA ALA A 152 -8.90 5.59 -12.75
C ALA A 152 -10.15 4.91 -13.30
N ASP A 153 -10.00 4.18 -14.41
CA ASP A 153 -11.09 3.43 -15.03
C ASP A 153 -11.66 2.39 -14.06
N TYR A 154 -10.80 1.62 -13.39
CA TYR A 154 -11.22 0.66 -12.37
C TYR A 154 -11.98 1.34 -11.22
N ILE A 155 -11.43 2.43 -10.68
CA ILE A 155 -12.08 3.17 -9.58
C ILE A 155 -13.45 3.69 -9.99
N ASN A 156 -13.56 4.27 -11.19
CA ASN A 156 -14.80 4.85 -11.67
C ASN A 156 -15.87 3.81 -12.04
N LEU A 157 -15.46 2.63 -12.50
CA LEU A 157 -16.36 1.55 -12.92
C LEU A 157 -16.76 0.64 -11.75
N CYS A 158 -15.84 0.34 -10.83
CA CYS A 158 -16.02 -0.72 -9.83
C CYS A 158 -16.28 -0.18 -8.43
N ILE A 159 -15.97 1.09 -8.13
CA ILE A 159 -16.12 1.65 -6.79
C ILE A 159 -17.18 2.76 -6.79
N PRO A 160 -18.24 2.66 -5.95
CA PRO A 160 -19.23 3.72 -5.84
C PRO A 160 -18.59 5.09 -5.56
N ARG A 161 -19.14 6.15 -6.16
CA ARG A 161 -18.62 7.52 -5.98
C ARG A 161 -18.46 7.93 -4.52
N GLU A 162 -19.43 7.54 -3.68
CA GLU A 162 -19.42 7.81 -2.23
C GLU A 162 -18.63 6.76 -1.43
N GLY A 163 -18.05 5.76 -2.08
CA GLY A 163 -17.26 4.74 -1.42
C GLY A 163 -15.95 5.33 -0.86
N PRO A 164 -15.63 5.11 0.42
CA PRO A 164 -14.36 5.55 0.97
C PRO A 164 -13.21 4.73 0.38
N ILE A 165 -12.12 5.40 -0.01
CA ILE A 165 -10.95 4.75 -0.63
C ILE A 165 -9.68 5.14 0.11
N ILE A 166 -8.79 4.17 0.29
CA ILE A 166 -7.38 4.35 0.59
C ILE A 166 -6.58 3.78 -0.58
N MET A 167 -5.80 4.59 -1.25
CA MET A 167 -4.84 4.15 -2.26
C MET A 167 -3.43 4.48 -1.78
N ALA A 168 -2.61 3.45 -1.63
CA ALA A 168 -1.29 3.59 -1.03
C ALA A 168 -0.25 2.73 -1.74
N GLY A 169 0.99 3.19 -1.75
CA GLY A 169 2.10 2.44 -2.32
C GLY A 169 3.21 3.29 -2.89
N ASP A 170 4.05 2.64 -3.69
CA ASP A 170 5.16 3.23 -4.42
C ASP A 170 4.72 3.73 -5.80
N PHE A 171 4.66 5.04 -5.96
CA PHE A 171 4.26 5.68 -7.21
C PHE A 171 5.40 5.87 -8.20
N ASN A 172 6.66 5.67 -7.78
CA ASN A 172 7.86 5.89 -8.60
C ASN A 172 7.90 7.25 -9.31
N ASP A 173 7.15 8.24 -8.79
CA ASP A 173 7.01 9.56 -9.40
C ASP A 173 7.66 10.66 -8.55
N TRP A 174 8.97 10.84 -8.71
CA TRP A 174 9.74 11.85 -7.97
C TRP A 174 9.45 13.30 -8.40
N ARG A 175 8.83 13.49 -9.57
CA ARG A 175 8.52 14.84 -10.10
C ARG A 175 7.15 15.37 -9.67
N GLY A 176 6.28 14.51 -9.13
CA GLY A 176 4.93 14.87 -8.69
C GLY A 176 3.95 15.23 -9.81
N ARG A 177 4.37 15.11 -11.07
CA ARG A 177 3.56 15.51 -12.23
C ARG A 177 2.71 14.34 -12.71
N GLY A 178 1.39 14.53 -12.80
CA GLY A 178 0.43 13.58 -13.37
C GLY A 178 -0.24 12.65 -12.35
N VAL A 179 0.33 12.43 -11.16
CA VAL A 179 -0.36 11.67 -10.11
C VAL A 179 -1.37 12.54 -9.38
N ASP A 180 -1.08 13.82 -9.21
CA ASP A 180 -2.03 14.73 -8.56
C ASP A 180 -3.24 15.02 -9.48
N ASP A 181 -3.03 15.15 -10.80
CA ASP A 181 -4.11 15.25 -11.79
C ASP A 181 -5.00 14.01 -11.76
N PHE A 182 -4.40 12.82 -11.73
CA PHE A 182 -5.13 11.56 -11.58
C PHE A 182 -5.94 11.53 -10.26
N ALA A 183 -5.33 11.91 -9.14
CA ALA A 183 -5.99 11.89 -7.85
C ALA A 183 -7.23 12.80 -7.82
N GLN A 184 -7.16 13.97 -8.47
CA GLN A 184 -8.29 14.87 -8.63
C GLN A 184 -9.41 14.24 -9.47
N LEU A 185 -9.08 13.58 -10.59
CA LEU A 185 -10.07 12.90 -11.46
C LEU A 185 -10.89 11.85 -10.71
N VAL A 186 -10.30 11.16 -9.73
CA VAL A 186 -10.99 10.14 -8.93
C VAL A 186 -11.43 10.65 -7.54
N GLY A 187 -11.36 11.96 -7.30
CA GLY A 187 -11.82 12.61 -6.07
C GLY A 187 -10.99 12.28 -4.82
N MET A 188 -9.69 12.01 -5.00
CA MET A 188 -8.78 11.68 -3.90
C MET A 188 -7.87 12.85 -3.52
N LYS A 189 -7.45 12.90 -2.26
CA LYS A 189 -6.49 13.87 -1.72
C LYS A 189 -5.24 13.17 -1.19
N ASN A 190 -4.08 13.77 -1.45
CA ASN A 190 -2.84 13.30 -0.86
C ASN A 190 -2.80 13.63 0.63
N SER A 191 -2.68 12.62 1.48
CA SER A 191 -2.72 12.76 2.93
C SER A 191 -1.58 13.61 3.50
N SER A 192 -0.39 13.57 2.89
CA SER A 192 0.76 14.36 3.36
C SER A 192 0.58 15.83 3.00
N ILE A 193 0.10 16.12 1.79
CA ILE A 193 -0.21 17.51 1.38
C ILE A 193 -1.31 18.09 2.28
N GLU A 194 -2.36 17.30 2.57
CA GLU A 194 -3.46 17.73 3.43
C GLU A 194 -2.99 18.11 4.84
N VAL A 195 -2.01 17.40 5.40
CA VAL A 195 -1.53 17.61 6.79
C VAL A 195 -0.38 18.58 6.88
N THR A 196 0.59 18.51 5.94
CA THR A 196 1.87 19.24 6.05
C THR A 196 2.10 20.27 4.95
N GLY A 197 1.20 20.37 3.98
CA GLY A 197 1.34 21.25 2.81
C GLY A 197 2.31 20.75 1.75
N GLY A 198 2.92 19.56 1.92
CA GLY A 198 3.91 19.02 0.98
C GLY A 198 3.91 17.51 0.88
N LEU A 199 4.57 16.97 -0.16
CA LEU A 199 4.75 15.55 -0.33
C LEU A 199 5.71 14.98 0.71
N ALA A 200 5.37 13.83 1.31
CA ALA A 200 6.26 13.09 2.18
C ALA A 200 7.44 12.54 1.38
N ARG A 201 8.66 12.79 1.86
CA ARG A 201 9.88 12.22 1.27
C ARG A 201 10.15 10.85 1.90
N THR A 202 10.33 9.82 1.07
CA THR A 202 10.43 8.43 1.53
C THR A 202 11.65 7.69 0.99
N PHE A 203 12.30 8.18 -0.06
CA PHE A 203 13.45 7.53 -0.69
C PHE A 203 14.66 8.47 -0.81
N PRO A 204 15.87 7.98 -0.59
CA PRO A 204 16.22 6.71 0.07
C PRO A 204 15.98 6.78 1.59
N ALA A 205 15.64 5.64 2.22
CA ALA A 205 15.21 5.61 3.63
C ALA A 205 16.15 6.29 4.63
N ARG A 206 17.46 6.28 4.36
CA ARG A 206 18.46 6.87 5.27
C ARG A 206 18.44 8.40 5.28
N ILE A 207 18.25 9.00 4.10
CA ILE A 207 18.20 10.47 3.88
C ILE A 207 17.11 10.70 2.84
N PRO A 208 15.83 10.75 3.23
CA PRO A 208 14.73 10.84 2.27
C PRO A 208 14.73 12.18 1.55
N VAL A 209 14.86 12.15 0.23
CA VAL A 209 14.83 13.32 -0.65
C VAL A 209 13.75 13.22 -1.74
N LEU A 210 13.36 11.99 -2.14
CA LEU A 210 12.37 11.75 -3.18
C LEU A 210 11.03 11.30 -2.58
N PRO A 211 9.88 11.83 -3.06
CA PRO A 211 8.55 11.48 -2.57
C PRO A 211 7.95 10.32 -3.39
N LEU A 212 8.52 9.13 -3.28
CA LEU A 212 8.09 7.97 -4.08
C LEU A 212 6.82 7.32 -3.52
N ASP A 213 6.73 7.17 -2.20
CA ASP A 213 5.60 6.51 -1.55
C ASP A 213 4.56 7.54 -1.14
N ARG A 214 3.29 7.23 -1.38
CA ARG A 214 2.17 8.15 -1.10
C ARG A 214 0.96 7.38 -0.57
N ILE A 215 0.11 8.10 0.17
CA ILE A 215 -1.22 7.65 0.60
C ILE A 215 -2.24 8.71 0.16
N TYR A 216 -3.17 8.28 -0.67
CA TYR A 216 -4.31 9.10 -1.12
C TYR A 216 -5.59 8.61 -0.46
N LEU A 217 -6.46 9.53 -0.09
CA LEU A 217 -7.70 9.28 0.62
C LEU A 217 -8.90 9.87 -0.12
N ARG A 218 -10.01 9.15 -0.15
CA ARG A 218 -11.35 9.62 -0.52
C ARG A 218 -12.34 9.21 0.56
N GLY A 219 -13.17 10.12 1.03
CA GLY A 219 -14.13 9.83 2.09
C GLY A 219 -13.51 9.65 3.48
N LEU A 220 -12.21 9.93 3.64
CA LEU A 220 -11.48 10.03 4.91
C LEU A 220 -10.74 11.37 4.95
N THR A 221 -10.50 11.89 6.16
CA THR A 221 -9.68 13.09 6.40
C THR A 221 -8.38 12.70 7.07
N ALA A 222 -7.25 13.13 6.52
CA ALA A 222 -5.94 12.90 7.15
C ALA A 222 -5.77 13.79 8.38
N LYS A 223 -5.31 13.23 9.51
CA LYS A 223 -5.05 13.96 10.77
C LYS A 223 -3.56 14.03 11.09
N SER A 224 -2.82 13.02 10.69
CA SER A 224 -1.37 13.04 10.79
C SER A 224 -0.76 12.31 9.61
N SER A 225 0.43 12.75 9.18
CA SER A 225 1.24 12.10 8.17
C SER A 225 2.70 12.14 8.59
N LYS A 226 3.38 10.99 8.63
CA LYS A 226 4.73 10.87 9.18
C LYS A 226 5.56 9.85 8.42
N THR A 227 6.75 10.26 8.00
CA THR A 227 7.76 9.33 7.46
C THR A 227 8.59 8.72 8.59
N HIS A 228 8.63 7.39 8.66
CA HIS A 228 9.46 6.65 9.59
C HIS A 228 10.83 6.39 8.98
N ASN A 229 11.80 7.25 9.27
CA ASN A 229 13.16 7.18 8.75
C ASN A 229 14.25 7.31 9.85
N LYS A 230 13.88 7.11 11.13
CA LYS A 230 14.81 7.20 12.28
C LYS A 230 15.03 5.83 12.92
N GLY A 231 16.09 5.70 13.71
CA GLY A 231 16.38 4.48 14.45
C GLY A 231 16.49 3.24 13.56
N VAL A 232 15.75 2.19 13.91
CA VAL A 232 15.72 0.92 13.19
C VAL A 232 15.22 1.08 11.75
N TRP A 233 14.25 1.97 11.52
CA TRP A 233 13.60 2.18 10.22
C TRP A 233 14.57 2.54 9.07
N LYS A 234 15.69 3.23 9.37
CA LYS A 234 16.73 3.56 8.37
C LYS A 234 17.37 2.34 7.69
N LYS A 235 17.17 1.15 8.24
CA LYS A 235 17.88 -0.08 7.84
C LYS A 235 16.94 -1.19 7.38
N LEU A 236 15.62 -0.95 7.38
CA LEU A 236 14.61 -1.98 7.11
C LEU A 236 14.22 -2.12 5.64
N SER A 237 14.54 -1.13 4.82
CA SER A 237 14.34 -1.12 3.37
C SER A 237 15.19 -0.01 2.79
N ASP A 238 15.21 0.14 1.48
CA ASP A 238 15.67 1.34 0.79
C ASP A 238 14.59 2.44 0.75
N HIS A 239 13.32 2.10 1.01
CA HIS A 239 12.21 3.03 1.23
C HIS A 239 11.91 3.21 2.72
N ALA A 240 11.61 4.44 3.12
CA ALA A 240 11.08 4.75 4.44
C ALA A 240 9.57 4.52 4.47
N ALA A 241 9.07 3.95 5.57
CA ALA A 241 7.63 3.75 5.73
C ALA A 241 6.90 5.09 5.88
N LEU A 242 5.75 5.22 5.21
CA LEU A 242 4.84 6.36 5.38
C LEU A 242 3.65 5.92 6.23
N PHE A 243 3.43 6.63 7.32
CA PHE A 243 2.34 6.43 8.26
C PHE A 243 1.34 7.57 8.17
N VAL A 244 0.05 7.25 8.18
CA VAL A 244 -1.05 8.21 8.20
C VAL A 244 -2.10 7.77 9.22
N GLU A 245 -2.58 8.71 10.05
CA GLU A 245 -3.81 8.56 10.80
C GLU A 245 -4.93 9.29 10.03
N GLY A 246 -5.94 8.52 9.60
CA GLY A 246 -7.11 9.01 8.89
C GLY A 246 -8.37 8.90 9.73
N GLU A 247 -9.26 9.86 9.63
CA GLU A 247 -10.60 9.78 10.21
C GLU A 247 -11.64 9.44 9.16
N LEU A 248 -12.32 8.30 9.36
CA LEU A 248 -13.44 7.85 8.56
C LEU A 248 -14.75 8.36 9.23
N PRO A 249 -15.55 9.20 8.55
CA PRO A 249 -16.83 9.66 9.07
C PRO A 249 -17.78 8.50 9.40
N LYS A 250 -18.67 8.65 10.38
CA LYS A 250 -19.79 7.71 10.54
C LYS A 250 -20.67 7.76 9.29
N GLU A 251 -21.22 6.62 8.89
CA GLU A 251 -22.25 6.64 7.84
C GLU A 251 -23.45 7.46 8.36
N SER A 252 -23.93 8.41 7.54
CA SER A 252 -25.17 9.12 7.86
C SER A 252 -26.32 8.13 7.75
N THR A 253 -27.14 8.03 8.78
CA THR A 253 -28.32 7.14 8.91
C THR A 253 -29.43 7.48 7.90
N LEU A 254 -29.24 8.48 7.03
CA LEU A 254 -30.27 9.00 6.11
C LEU A 254 -30.67 8.04 4.96
N LEU A 255 -30.05 6.86 4.82
CA LEU A 255 -30.37 5.91 3.76
C LEU A 255 -31.30 4.76 4.21
N GLN A 256 -31.77 4.73 5.45
CA GLN A 256 -32.76 3.71 5.90
C GLN A 256 -34.22 4.11 5.72
N ALA A 257 -34.51 5.36 5.39
CA ALA A 257 -35.89 5.86 5.27
C ALA A 257 -36.49 5.73 3.85
N SER A 258 -35.76 5.24 2.85
CA SER A 258 -36.29 5.09 1.47
C SER A 258 -36.57 3.63 1.06
N ARG A 259 -36.70 2.73 2.03
CA ARG A 259 -37.10 1.31 1.81
C ARG A 259 -38.20 0.86 2.77
N ALA A 260 -39.07 1.77 3.18
CA ALA A 260 -40.31 1.45 3.87
C ALA A 260 -41.53 1.78 2.97
#